data_8a34400bd31dcb7b821015e009fd1d9a
#
_entry.id   8a34400bd31dcb7b821015e009fd1d9a
#
_cell.length_a   1.000
_cell.length_b   1.000
_cell.length_c   1.000
_cell.angle_alpha   90.00
_cell.angle_beta   90.00
_cell.angle_gamma   90.00
#
_symmetry.space_group_name_H-M   'P 1'
#
loop_
_entity.id
_entity.type
_entity.pdbx_description
1 polymer ?
#
loop_
_entity_poly.entity_id
_entity_poly.type
_entity_poly.pdbx_seq_one_letter_code
_entity_poly.pdbx_strand_id
1 'polypeptide(L)'
;MSGNVKLELRNLTTLYKSGDGVRNINLTVNKGELVTLLGPSGCGKTTILRTIGGFIPATSGQILIDGKDITHLQPEKRPTAMVFQSYNLWPHMTVYENMAFGLKLRKVPKNEQKRRITEMLELVKMTGYEKKYPGQMSGGQQQRIAIGRSLLLQPDVLLLDEPFSALDAKIRSQMREELRKIQTDLGITVVFVTHDQEEAMALSDRIVVMNKGTFEQVGTPQEIYNHPVSRYVADFIGEMNFIPMLDGSTKAVRPENISVSHGTGKDLDGYVRTIMMLGHYIEMTVDTDIGIVKLYITAEEAEQYKKGDPVTLTLGDYRTYSDHQSAAE
;
A
#
# COMPACT_ATOMS: atom_id res chain seq x y z
N MET A 1 -0.10 0.96 25.39
CA MET A 1 -1.02 2.12 25.32
C MET A 1 -2.19 1.69 24.45
N SER A 2 -3.41 1.59 25.01
CA SER A 2 -4.60 1.29 24.21
C SER A 2 -4.87 2.51 23.33
N GLY A 3 -4.44 2.44 22.07
CA GLY A 3 -4.76 3.46 21.07
C GLY A 3 -6.27 3.63 20.96
N ASN A 4 -6.71 4.87 20.79
CA ASN A 4 -8.13 5.17 20.60
C ASN A 4 -8.54 4.60 19.22
N VAL A 5 -9.18 3.43 19.21
CA VAL A 5 -9.60 2.73 17.99
C VAL A 5 -10.63 3.60 17.25
N LYS A 6 -10.32 3.97 16.01
CA LYS A 6 -11.20 4.78 15.16
C LYS A 6 -12.10 3.92 14.27
N LEU A 7 -11.53 2.90 13.60
CA LEU A 7 -12.26 1.96 12.77
C LEU A 7 -12.00 0.54 13.25
N GLU A 8 -13.06 -0.26 13.35
CA GLU A 8 -12.95 -1.67 13.70
C GLU A 8 -13.82 -2.52 12.76
N LEU A 9 -13.21 -3.55 12.20
CA LEU A 9 -13.90 -4.61 11.44
C LEU A 9 -13.92 -5.86 12.32
N ARG A 10 -15.12 -6.41 12.58
CA ARG A 10 -15.32 -7.63 13.39
C ARG A 10 -15.92 -8.72 12.53
N ASN A 11 -15.14 -9.77 12.28
CA ASN A 11 -15.55 -10.94 11.50
C ASN A 11 -16.25 -10.56 10.18
N LEU A 12 -15.80 -9.48 9.55
CA LEU A 12 -16.42 -8.93 8.35
C LEU A 12 -16.30 -9.92 7.19
N THR A 13 -17.42 -10.27 6.61
CA THR A 13 -17.52 -11.11 5.42
C THR A 13 -18.34 -10.37 4.36
N THR A 14 -17.81 -10.32 3.14
CA THR A 14 -18.50 -9.71 1.99
C THR A 14 -18.33 -10.60 0.79
N LEU A 15 -19.41 -11.21 0.34
CA LEU A 15 -19.42 -12.16 -0.78
C LEU A 15 -20.24 -11.61 -1.94
N TYR A 16 -19.73 -11.80 -3.14
CA TYR A 16 -20.47 -11.60 -4.38
C TYR A 16 -21.36 -12.81 -4.68
N LYS A 17 -22.26 -12.69 -5.65
CA LYS A 17 -23.15 -13.78 -6.09
C LYS A 17 -22.38 -15.01 -6.61
N SER A 18 -21.16 -14.81 -7.11
CA SER A 18 -20.24 -15.89 -7.53
C SER A 18 -19.68 -16.71 -6.37
N GLY A 19 -19.83 -16.24 -5.12
CA GLY A 19 -19.20 -16.83 -3.94
C GLY A 19 -17.80 -16.27 -3.63
N ASP A 20 -17.23 -15.48 -4.54
CA ASP A 20 -15.96 -14.77 -4.33
C ASP A 20 -16.14 -13.62 -3.33
N GLY A 21 -15.04 -13.17 -2.75
CA GLY A 21 -15.06 -12.04 -1.83
C GLY A 21 -14.06 -12.18 -0.69
N VAL A 22 -14.36 -11.57 0.44
CA VAL A 22 -13.53 -11.61 1.64
C VAL A 22 -14.27 -12.24 2.80
N ARG A 23 -13.56 -12.98 3.65
CA ARG A 23 -14.17 -13.75 4.75
C ARG A 23 -13.45 -13.51 6.06
N ASN A 24 -14.23 -13.36 7.11
CA ASN A 24 -13.78 -13.30 8.50
C ASN A 24 -12.65 -12.27 8.74
N ILE A 25 -12.79 -11.10 8.13
CA ILE A 25 -11.81 -10.00 8.22
C ILE A 25 -11.94 -9.34 9.59
N ASN A 26 -10.83 -9.28 10.32
CA ASN A 26 -10.71 -8.58 11.59
C ASN A 26 -9.59 -7.55 11.49
N LEU A 27 -9.91 -6.27 11.73
CA LEU A 27 -8.95 -5.17 11.64
C LEU A 27 -9.33 -4.06 12.60
N THR A 28 -8.36 -3.53 13.31
CA THR A 28 -8.49 -2.30 14.07
C THR A 28 -7.58 -1.23 13.46
N VAL A 29 -8.09 -0.01 13.27
CA VAL A 29 -7.33 1.15 12.83
C VAL A 29 -7.46 2.23 13.90
N ASN A 30 -6.33 2.74 14.38
CA ASN A 30 -6.31 3.76 15.41
C ASN A 30 -6.59 5.16 14.82
N LYS A 31 -6.99 6.09 15.68
CA LYS A 31 -7.18 7.48 15.28
C LYS A 31 -5.87 8.08 14.75
N GLY A 32 -5.93 8.69 13.56
CA GLY A 32 -4.78 9.31 12.90
C GLY A 32 -3.81 8.30 12.27
N GLU A 33 -4.14 6.99 12.24
CA GLU A 33 -3.33 5.96 11.63
C GLU A 33 -3.60 5.86 10.11
N LEU A 34 -2.57 5.62 9.31
CA LEU A 34 -2.67 5.25 7.91
C LEU A 34 -2.39 3.75 7.77
N VAL A 35 -3.42 2.98 7.47
CA VAL A 35 -3.32 1.53 7.24
C VAL A 35 -3.49 1.24 5.75
N THR A 36 -2.55 0.48 5.19
CA THR A 36 -2.60 0.06 3.79
C THR A 36 -3.01 -1.40 3.65
N LEU A 37 -4.02 -1.65 2.80
CA LEU A 37 -4.34 -2.98 2.31
C LEU A 37 -3.51 -3.23 1.04
N LEU A 38 -2.56 -4.15 1.11
CA LEU A 38 -1.62 -4.48 0.05
C LEU A 38 -1.82 -5.94 -0.41
N GLY A 39 -1.78 -6.19 -1.70
CA GLY A 39 -1.91 -7.55 -2.25
C GLY A 39 -2.11 -7.55 -3.75
N PRO A 40 -2.09 -8.72 -4.40
CA PRO A 40 -2.29 -8.86 -5.83
C PRO A 40 -3.69 -8.41 -6.27
N SER A 41 -3.87 -8.23 -7.57
CA SER A 41 -5.19 -7.93 -8.14
C SER A 41 -6.17 -9.06 -7.83
N GLY A 42 -7.40 -8.70 -7.45
CA GLY A 42 -8.45 -9.69 -7.14
C GLY A 42 -8.42 -10.27 -5.72
N CYS A 43 -7.45 -9.94 -4.84
CA CYS A 43 -7.40 -10.49 -3.48
C CYS A 43 -8.42 -9.88 -2.50
N GLY A 44 -9.27 -8.92 -2.91
CA GLY A 44 -10.36 -8.41 -2.09
C GLY A 44 -10.15 -7.04 -1.45
N LYS A 45 -9.04 -6.33 -1.69
CA LYS A 45 -8.74 -4.99 -1.12
C LYS A 45 -9.86 -3.98 -1.35
N THR A 46 -10.20 -3.75 -2.62
CA THR A 46 -11.28 -2.82 -3.03
C THR A 46 -12.65 -3.27 -2.49
N THR A 47 -12.88 -4.59 -2.33
CA THR A 47 -14.10 -5.12 -1.71
C THR A 47 -14.21 -4.66 -0.26
N ILE A 48 -13.15 -4.82 0.55
CA ILE A 48 -13.13 -4.34 1.94
C ILE A 48 -13.37 -2.82 1.97
N LEU A 49 -12.63 -2.07 1.17
CA LEU A 49 -12.73 -0.61 1.15
C LEU A 49 -14.14 -0.14 0.81
N ARG A 50 -14.76 -0.71 -0.24
CA ARG A 50 -16.14 -0.40 -0.65
C ARG A 50 -17.18 -0.86 0.36
N THR A 51 -16.92 -1.93 1.09
CA THR A 51 -17.80 -2.38 2.17
C THR A 51 -17.73 -1.40 3.35
N ILE A 52 -16.56 -0.91 3.74
CA ILE A 52 -16.41 0.16 4.74
C ILE A 52 -17.13 1.44 4.29
N GLY A 53 -17.02 1.82 3.02
CA GLY A 53 -17.72 2.97 2.44
C GLY A 53 -19.24 2.80 2.26
N GLY A 54 -19.76 1.59 2.40
CA GLY A 54 -21.21 1.28 2.24
C GLY A 54 -21.66 1.08 0.79
N PHE A 55 -20.72 1.02 -0.16
CA PHE A 55 -21.04 0.77 -1.59
C PHE A 55 -21.32 -0.70 -1.90
N ILE A 56 -20.84 -1.59 -1.04
CA ILE A 56 -21.14 -3.04 -1.09
C ILE A 56 -21.67 -3.43 0.29
N PRO A 57 -22.81 -4.12 0.38
CA PRO A 57 -23.33 -4.57 1.66
C PRO A 57 -22.46 -5.69 2.24
N ALA A 58 -22.23 -5.67 3.55
CA ALA A 58 -21.62 -6.78 4.25
C ALA A 58 -22.57 -7.99 4.23
N THR A 59 -22.02 -9.19 4.03
CA THR A 59 -22.78 -10.45 4.13
C THR A 59 -22.97 -10.81 5.60
N SER A 60 -21.94 -10.60 6.44
CA SER A 60 -21.99 -10.78 7.89
C SER A 60 -20.87 -10.00 8.57
N GLY A 61 -20.86 -9.95 9.89
CA GLY A 61 -19.90 -9.20 10.69
C GLY A 61 -20.31 -7.76 10.92
N GLN A 62 -19.39 -6.96 11.44
CA GLN A 62 -19.68 -5.58 11.85
C GLN A 62 -18.56 -4.61 11.42
N ILE A 63 -18.96 -3.37 11.13
CA ILE A 63 -18.09 -2.23 10.88
C ILE A 63 -18.42 -1.16 11.92
N LEU A 64 -17.45 -0.81 12.76
CA LEU A 64 -17.62 0.20 13.79
C LEU A 64 -16.69 1.39 13.55
N ILE A 65 -17.20 2.61 13.72
CA ILE A 65 -16.41 3.84 13.78
C ILE A 65 -16.69 4.50 15.12
N ASP A 66 -15.63 4.80 15.89
CA ASP A 66 -15.73 5.28 17.27
C ASP A 66 -16.68 4.41 18.14
N GLY A 67 -16.64 3.08 17.96
CA GLY A 67 -17.48 2.10 18.63
C GLY A 67 -18.95 2.07 18.20
N LYS A 68 -19.35 2.91 17.24
CA LYS A 68 -20.72 2.94 16.69
C LYS A 68 -20.81 2.04 15.46
N ASP A 69 -21.79 1.14 15.46
CA ASP A 69 -22.05 0.25 14.32
C ASP A 69 -22.63 1.03 13.13
N ILE A 70 -21.90 0.99 12.01
CA ILE A 70 -22.28 1.62 10.74
C ILE A 70 -22.56 0.61 9.64
N THR A 71 -22.59 -0.68 9.93
CA THR A 71 -22.62 -1.79 8.96
C THR A 71 -23.76 -1.64 7.96
N HIS A 72 -24.95 -1.26 8.43
CA HIS A 72 -26.15 -1.13 7.60
C HIS A 72 -26.49 0.31 7.17
N LEU A 73 -25.63 1.27 7.49
CA LEU A 73 -25.84 2.65 7.04
C LEU A 73 -25.57 2.79 5.55
N GLN A 74 -26.39 3.59 4.87
CA GLN A 74 -26.16 3.99 3.49
C GLN A 74 -24.89 4.85 3.37
N PRO A 75 -24.20 4.88 2.21
CA PRO A 75 -22.92 5.60 2.03
C PRO A 75 -22.97 7.06 2.49
N GLU A 76 -24.03 7.79 2.16
CA GLU A 76 -24.18 9.20 2.51
C GLU A 76 -24.37 9.47 4.01
N LYS A 77 -24.71 8.45 4.80
CA LYS A 77 -24.86 8.52 6.26
C LYS A 77 -23.64 8.05 7.02
N ARG A 78 -22.63 7.48 6.33
CA ARG A 78 -21.39 7.03 6.95
C ARG A 78 -20.44 8.20 7.17
N PRO A 79 -19.71 8.25 8.29
CA PRO A 79 -18.70 9.26 8.54
C PRO A 79 -17.40 8.96 7.77
N THR A 80 -17.52 8.51 6.53
CA THR A 80 -16.40 8.18 5.65
C THR A 80 -16.47 9.00 4.37
N ALA A 81 -15.32 9.24 3.73
CA ALA A 81 -15.26 9.74 2.37
C ALA A 81 -14.32 8.84 1.55
N MET A 82 -14.63 8.66 0.27
CA MET A 82 -13.86 7.78 -0.60
C MET A 82 -13.34 8.52 -1.83
N VAL A 83 -12.06 8.30 -2.13
CA VAL A 83 -11.44 8.67 -3.40
C VAL A 83 -11.28 7.39 -4.21
N PHE A 84 -11.89 7.36 -5.38
CA PHE A 84 -11.85 6.24 -6.31
C PHE A 84 -10.63 6.32 -7.23
N GLN A 85 -10.20 5.22 -7.78
CA GLN A 85 -9.07 5.09 -8.70
C GLN A 85 -9.15 6.07 -9.89
N SER A 86 -10.35 6.33 -10.43
CA SER A 86 -10.59 7.27 -11.54
C SER A 86 -10.90 8.69 -11.09
N TYR A 87 -10.62 9.02 -9.81
CA TYR A 87 -10.88 10.33 -9.16
C TYR A 87 -12.33 10.76 -9.14
N ASN A 88 -13.16 10.33 -10.10
CA ASN A 88 -14.59 10.59 -10.24
C ASN A 88 -14.96 12.09 -10.09
N LEU A 89 -14.14 12.97 -10.69
CA LEU A 89 -14.50 14.38 -10.82
C LEU A 89 -15.56 14.52 -11.91
N TRP A 90 -16.56 15.36 -11.66
CA TRP A 90 -17.60 15.68 -12.67
C TRP A 90 -16.99 16.54 -13.77
N PRO A 91 -16.89 16.05 -15.02
CA PRO A 91 -16.15 16.74 -16.08
C PRO A 91 -16.85 18.04 -16.55
N HIS A 92 -18.15 18.15 -16.35
CA HIS A 92 -18.98 19.32 -16.71
C HIS A 92 -19.04 20.39 -15.60
N MET A 93 -18.39 20.16 -14.47
CA MET A 93 -18.30 21.07 -13.34
C MET A 93 -16.88 21.62 -13.22
N THR A 94 -16.75 22.88 -12.84
CA THR A 94 -15.47 23.49 -12.46
C THR A 94 -14.89 22.84 -11.20
N VAL A 95 -13.63 23.10 -10.89
CA VAL A 95 -13.00 22.70 -9.63
C VAL A 95 -13.81 23.20 -8.42
N TYR A 96 -14.18 24.47 -8.43
CA TYR A 96 -15.00 25.04 -7.35
C TYR A 96 -16.34 24.28 -7.19
N GLU A 97 -17.04 24.00 -8.28
CA GLU A 97 -18.32 23.30 -8.25
C GLU A 97 -18.18 21.86 -7.79
N ASN A 98 -17.13 21.14 -8.23
CA ASN A 98 -16.78 19.81 -7.74
C ASN A 98 -16.58 19.80 -6.22
N MET A 99 -15.83 20.76 -5.69
CA MET A 99 -15.58 20.88 -4.26
C MET A 99 -16.83 21.33 -3.49
N ALA A 100 -17.60 22.25 -4.03
CA ALA A 100 -18.81 22.77 -3.39
C ALA A 100 -19.95 21.76 -3.31
N PHE A 101 -19.96 20.73 -4.16
CA PHE A 101 -21.11 19.84 -4.34
C PHE A 101 -21.56 19.18 -3.02
N GLY A 102 -20.64 18.54 -2.29
CA GLY A 102 -20.95 17.89 -1.03
C GLY A 102 -21.38 18.87 0.07
N LEU A 103 -20.79 20.08 0.08
CA LEU A 103 -21.17 21.14 1.03
C LEU A 103 -22.57 21.66 0.76
N LYS A 104 -22.97 21.79 -0.55
CA LYS A 104 -24.32 22.17 -0.96
C LYS A 104 -25.37 21.15 -0.49
N LEU A 105 -25.08 19.85 -0.67
CA LEU A 105 -25.98 18.77 -0.19
C LEU A 105 -26.17 18.83 1.32
N ARG A 106 -25.13 19.19 2.07
CA ARG A 106 -25.17 19.38 3.52
C ARG A 106 -25.75 20.76 3.94
N LYS A 107 -26.24 21.55 2.98
CA LYS A 107 -26.85 22.88 3.20
C LYS A 107 -25.92 23.87 3.91
N VAL A 108 -24.58 23.76 3.74
CA VAL A 108 -23.62 24.71 4.28
C VAL A 108 -23.83 26.09 3.64
N PRO A 109 -23.82 27.20 4.41
CA PRO A 109 -24.00 28.56 3.89
C PRO A 109 -22.93 28.92 2.83
N LYS A 110 -23.30 29.70 1.77
CA LYS A 110 -22.42 30.04 0.65
C LYS A 110 -21.10 30.69 1.08
N ASN A 111 -21.12 31.60 2.06
CA ASN A 111 -19.92 32.25 2.57
C ASN A 111 -18.96 31.24 3.22
N GLU A 112 -19.50 30.30 3.97
CA GLU A 112 -18.73 29.23 4.62
C GLU A 112 -18.21 28.21 3.58
N GLN A 113 -19.00 27.89 2.54
CA GLN A 113 -18.51 27.08 1.42
C GLN A 113 -17.28 27.72 0.78
N LYS A 114 -17.36 29.04 0.46
CA LYS A 114 -16.26 29.78 -0.17
C LYS A 114 -15.00 29.74 0.71
N ARG A 115 -15.14 30.02 2.01
CA ARG A 115 -14.02 29.99 2.96
C ARG A 115 -13.35 28.62 3.00
N ARG A 116 -14.13 27.56 3.24
CA ARG A 116 -13.60 26.18 3.35
C ARG A 116 -12.95 25.72 2.05
N ILE A 117 -13.53 26.06 0.89
CA ILE A 117 -12.96 25.69 -0.43
C ILE A 117 -11.64 26.41 -0.65
N THR A 118 -11.54 27.71 -0.32
CA THR A 118 -10.29 28.46 -0.46
C THR A 118 -9.20 27.84 0.40
N GLU A 119 -9.46 27.59 1.69
CA GLU A 119 -8.52 26.96 2.63
C GLU A 119 -8.10 25.56 2.14
N MET A 120 -9.04 24.78 1.60
CA MET A 120 -8.73 23.45 1.06
C MET A 120 -7.89 23.51 -0.21
N LEU A 121 -8.15 24.47 -1.11
CA LEU A 121 -7.33 24.66 -2.33
C LEU A 121 -5.89 25.06 -1.98
N GLU A 122 -5.70 25.86 -0.93
CA GLU A 122 -4.36 26.16 -0.39
C GLU A 122 -3.68 24.89 0.15
N LEU A 123 -4.40 24.10 0.95
CA LEU A 123 -3.89 22.86 1.54
C LEU A 123 -3.41 21.86 0.48
N VAL A 124 -4.20 21.67 -0.59
CA VAL A 124 -3.87 20.76 -1.69
C VAL A 124 -3.04 21.42 -2.80
N LYS A 125 -2.53 22.64 -2.59
CA LYS A 125 -1.69 23.42 -3.52
C LYS A 125 -2.35 23.65 -4.89
N MET A 126 -3.64 23.97 -4.90
CA MET A 126 -4.44 24.18 -6.11
C MET A 126 -5.10 25.55 -6.17
N THR A 127 -4.57 26.55 -5.46
CA THR A 127 -5.01 27.95 -5.52
C THR A 127 -4.96 28.47 -6.96
N GLY A 128 -6.00 29.17 -7.41
CA GLY A 128 -6.12 29.71 -8.77
C GLY A 128 -6.72 28.73 -9.80
N TYR A 129 -7.08 27.51 -9.38
CA TYR A 129 -7.70 26.51 -10.26
C TYR A 129 -9.24 26.48 -10.17
N GLU A 130 -9.86 27.35 -9.40
CA GLU A 130 -11.29 27.34 -9.06
C GLU A 130 -12.19 27.27 -10.29
N LYS A 131 -11.82 27.98 -11.37
CA LYS A 131 -12.59 28.10 -12.60
C LYS A 131 -12.24 27.05 -13.67
N LYS A 132 -11.20 26.24 -13.45
CA LYS A 132 -10.80 25.20 -14.40
C LYS A 132 -11.73 23.99 -14.34
N TYR A 133 -11.81 23.27 -15.45
CA TYR A 133 -12.51 21.99 -15.56
C TYR A 133 -11.53 20.82 -15.43
N PRO A 134 -11.97 19.62 -15.01
CA PRO A 134 -11.13 18.44 -14.90
C PRO A 134 -10.27 18.15 -16.14
N GLY A 135 -10.84 18.26 -17.33
CA GLY A 135 -10.11 18.04 -18.60
C GLY A 135 -8.97 19.02 -18.89
N GLN A 136 -8.85 20.10 -18.12
CA GLN A 136 -7.78 21.11 -18.23
C GLN A 136 -6.64 20.86 -17.21
N MET A 137 -6.68 19.74 -16.48
CA MET A 137 -5.76 19.43 -15.41
C MET A 137 -5.02 18.12 -15.66
N SER A 138 -3.78 18.03 -15.20
CA SER A 138 -3.03 16.77 -15.16
C SER A 138 -3.66 15.77 -14.18
N GLY A 139 -3.34 14.48 -14.31
CA GLY A 139 -3.81 13.44 -13.40
C GLY A 139 -3.51 13.74 -11.93
N GLY A 140 -2.29 14.19 -11.61
CA GLY A 140 -1.93 14.59 -10.24
C GLY A 140 -2.72 15.78 -9.73
N GLN A 141 -3.05 16.77 -10.60
CA GLN A 141 -3.91 17.89 -10.24
C GLN A 141 -5.36 17.44 -9.98
N GLN A 142 -5.88 16.55 -10.82
CA GLN A 142 -7.22 15.98 -10.61
C GLN A 142 -7.30 15.21 -9.30
N GLN A 143 -6.27 14.44 -8.98
CA GLN A 143 -6.17 13.69 -7.74
C GLN A 143 -6.19 14.61 -6.51
N ARG A 144 -5.38 15.69 -6.50
CA ARG A 144 -5.38 16.68 -5.41
C ARG A 144 -6.78 17.26 -5.19
N ILE A 145 -7.50 17.59 -6.26
CA ILE A 145 -8.88 18.07 -6.16
C ILE A 145 -9.82 16.98 -5.62
N ALA A 146 -9.66 15.72 -6.03
CA ALA A 146 -10.48 14.62 -5.52
C ALA A 146 -10.26 14.37 -4.01
N ILE A 147 -9.00 14.41 -3.57
CA ILE A 147 -8.65 14.34 -2.15
C ILE A 147 -9.24 15.54 -1.39
N GLY A 148 -9.02 16.77 -1.87
CA GLY A 148 -9.56 17.99 -1.25
C GLY A 148 -11.08 17.97 -1.17
N ARG A 149 -11.78 17.53 -2.23
CA ARG A 149 -13.23 17.35 -2.23
C ARG A 149 -13.71 16.40 -1.13
N SER A 150 -13.01 15.31 -0.94
CA SER A 150 -13.32 14.32 0.09
C SER A 150 -13.06 14.85 1.51
N LEU A 151 -11.95 15.56 1.70
CA LEU A 151 -11.58 16.17 2.99
C LEU A 151 -12.51 17.32 3.42
N LEU A 152 -13.08 18.07 2.46
CA LEU A 152 -14.07 19.15 2.75
C LEU A 152 -15.29 18.64 3.54
N LEU A 153 -15.61 17.36 3.42
CA LEU A 153 -16.70 16.73 4.16
C LEU A 153 -16.33 16.40 5.60
N GLN A 154 -15.07 16.61 6.01
CA GLN A 154 -14.54 16.30 7.34
C GLN A 154 -14.90 14.87 7.77
N PRO A 155 -14.49 13.86 7.00
CA PRO A 155 -14.78 12.47 7.34
C PRO A 155 -13.96 12.03 8.56
N ASP A 156 -14.50 11.07 9.32
CA ASP A 156 -13.77 10.40 10.39
C ASP A 156 -12.70 9.45 9.84
N VAL A 157 -12.99 8.82 8.69
CA VAL A 157 -12.08 7.92 7.98
C VAL A 157 -12.07 8.25 6.49
N LEU A 158 -10.88 8.47 5.92
CA LEU A 158 -10.67 8.65 4.49
C LEU A 158 -10.30 7.31 3.86
N LEU A 159 -11.01 6.94 2.80
CA LEU A 159 -10.83 5.71 2.05
C LEU A 159 -10.21 6.02 0.68
N LEU A 160 -9.08 5.43 0.36
CA LEU A 160 -8.34 5.69 -0.89
C LEU A 160 -8.17 4.40 -1.69
N ASP A 161 -8.82 4.31 -2.85
CA ASP A 161 -8.80 3.13 -3.74
C ASP A 161 -7.82 3.36 -4.88
N GLU A 162 -6.59 2.84 -4.76
CA GLU A 162 -5.49 2.97 -5.72
C GLU A 162 -5.31 4.39 -6.30
N PRO A 163 -5.19 5.42 -5.45
CA PRO A 163 -5.27 6.80 -5.90
C PRO A 163 -4.12 7.23 -6.83
N PHE A 164 -3.00 6.50 -6.85
CA PHE A 164 -1.81 6.85 -7.62
C PHE A 164 -1.60 6.01 -8.89
N SER A 165 -2.47 5.04 -9.17
CA SER A 165 -2.28 4.07 -10.25
C SER A 165 -2.19 4.67 -11.66
N ALA A 166 -2.82 5.84 -11.88
CA ALA A 166 -2.83 6.54 -13.17
C ALA A 166 -1.70 7.58 -13.34
N LEU A 167 -0.75 7.67 -12.37
CA LEU A 167 0.31 8.68 -12.36
C LEU A 167 1.65 8.09 -12.81
N ASP A 168 2.48 8.91 -13.46
CA ASP A 168 3.88 8.57 -13.71
C ASP A 168 4.70 8.52 -12.41
N ALA A 169 5.86 7.84 -12.44
CA ALA A 169 6.66 7.56 -11.26
C ALA A 169 7.09 8.82 -10.49
N LYS A 170 7.46 9.90 -11.20
CA LYS A 170 7.91 11.15 -10.57
C LYS A 170 6.77 11.86 -9.83
N ILE A 171 5.62 11.98 -10.48
CA ILE A 171 4.43 12.60 -9.89
C ILE A 171 3.92 11.72 -8.73
N ARG A 172 3.96 10.39 -8.87
CA ARG A 172 3.58 9.45 -7.83
C ARG A 172 4.38 9.66 -6.54
N SER A 173 5.73 9.78 -6.64
CA SER A 173 6.60 10.05 -5.49
C SER A 173 6.21 11.35 -4.78
N GLN A 174 6.01 12.45 -5.52
CA GLN A 174 5.58 13.72 -4.96
C GLN A 174 4.22 13.64 -4.28
N MET A 175 3.27 12.91 -4.89
CA MET A 175 1.93 12.76 -4.33
C MET A 175 1.91 11.91 -3.05
N ARG A 176 2.80 10.92 -2.93
CA ARG A 176 3.00 10.15 -1.69
C ARG A 176 3.39 11.08 -0.53
N GLU A 177 4.43 11.88 -0.73
CA GLU A 177 4.90 12.82 0.30
C GLU A 177 3.81 13.83 0.71
N GLU A 178 3.07 14.36 -0.27
CA GLU A 178 1.98 15.31 0.00
C GLU A 178 0.82 14.67 0.75
N LEU A 179 0.41 13.46 0.36
CA LEU A 179 -0.66 12.74 1.07
C LEU A 179 -0.25 12.47 2.52
N ARG A 180 0.99 12.02 2.75
CA ARG A 180 1.50 11.78 4.10
C ARG A 180 1.51 13.06 4.92
N LYS A 181 1.94 14.17 4.33
CA LYS A 181 1.90 15.49 4.99
C LYS A 181 0.48 15.90 5.35
N ILE A 182 -0.46 15.85 4.41
CA ILE A 182 -1.88 16.20 4.65
C ILE A 182 -2.46 15.31 5.76
N GLN A 183 -2.18 14.01 5.72
CA GLN A 183 -2.66 13.05 6.72
C GLN A 183 -2.13 13.38 8.11
N THR A 184 -0.83 13.71 8.22
CA THR A 184 -0.18 14.09 9.49
C THR A 184 -0.70 15.43 10.03
N ASP A 185 -0.76 16.46 9.16
CA ASP A 185 -1.19 17.81 9.53
C ASP A 185 -2.65 17.85 10.01
N LEU A 186 -3.52 17.04 9.41
CA LEU A 186 -4.93 16.94 9.78
C LEU A 186 -5.23 15.88 10.86
N GLY A 187 -4.30 14.98 11.15
CA GLY A 187 -4.50 13.83 12.04
C GLY A 187 -5.63 12.90 11.59
N ILE A 188 -5.86 12.80 10.26
CA ILE A 188 -6.97 12.01 9.73
C ILE A 188 -6.61 10.53 9.66
N THR A 189 -7.58 9.66 9.99
CA THR A 189 -7.45 8.21 9.84
C THR A 189 -7.67 7.83 8.38
N VAL A 190 -6.77 7.01 7.83
CA VAL A 190 -6.79 6.62 6.41
C VAL A 190 -6.75 5.11 6.25
N VAL A 191 -7.61 4.58 5.39
CA VAL A 191 -7.47 3.23 4.83
C VAL A 191 -7.12 3.37 3.35
N PHE A 192 -5.96 2.90 3.01
CA PHE A 192 -5.36 3.04 1.68
C PHE A 192 -5.28 1.67 1.00
N VAL A 193 -5.65 1.59 -0.27
CA VAL A 193 -5.53 0.38 -1.08
C VAL A 193 -4.52 0.61 -2.18
N THR A 194 -3.58 -0.30 -2.33
CA THR A 194 -2.63 -0.32 -3.44
C THR A 194 -2.18 -1.75 -3.76
N HIS A 195 -1.63 -1.95 -4.93
CA HIS A 195 -0.85 -3.13 -5.31
C HIS A 195 0.65 -2.81 -5.41
N ASP A 196 1.03 -1.55 -5.19
CA ASP A 196 2.41 -1.07 -5.25
C ASP A 196 3.04 -1.15 -3.85
N GLN A 197 4.11 -1.95 -3.75
CA GLN A 197 4.81 -2.19 -2.48
C GLN A 197 5.53 -0.93 -1.99
N GLU A 198 6.12 -0.13 -2.89
CA GLU A 198 6.80 1.11 -2.51
C GLU A 198 5.82 2.11 -1.89
N GLU A 199 4.60 2.20 -2.42
CA GLU A 199 3.55 3.04 -1.84
C GLU A 199 3.22 2.59 -0.42
N ALA A 200 2.99 1.29 -0.25
CA ALA A 200 2.66 0.72 1.05
C ALA A 200 3.80 0.93 2.07
N MET A 201 5.04 0.65 1.68
CA MET A 201 6.22 0.80 2.55
C MET A 201 6.50 2.26 2.93
N ALA A 202 6.30 3.20 1.99
CA ALA A 202 6.61 4.61 2.21
C ALA A 202 5.54 5.38 3.01
N LEU A 203 4.27 4.99 2.90
CA LEU A 203 3.15 5.75 3.45
C LEU A 203 2.62 5.23 4.78
N SER A 204 2.70 3.93 5.01
CA SER A 204 1.88 3.28 6.02
C SER A 204 2.48 3.33 7.42
N ASP A 205 1.62 3.50 8.41
CA ASP A 205 1.95 3.17 9.80
C ASP A 205 1.87 1.65 10.00
N ARG A 206 0.88 0.99 9.34
CA ARG A 206 0.76 -0.47 9.27
C ARG A 206 0.30 -0.91 7.88
N ILE A 207 0.79 -2.08 7.47
CA ILE A 207 0.43 -2.76 6.23
C ILE A 207 -0.32 -4.04 6.58
N VAL A 208 -1.39 -4.29 5.84
CA VAL A 208 -2.13 -5.55 5.82
C VAL A 208 -1.84 -6.23 4.50
N VAL A 209 -1.03 -7.28 4.52
CA VAL A 209 -0.77 -8.10 3.33
C VAL A 209 -1.95 -9.06 3.15
N MET A 210 -2.52 -9.05 1.94
CA MET A 210 -3.70 -9.82 1.60
C MET A 210 -3.42 -10.86 0.51
N ASN A 211 -4.07 -12.02 0.64
CA ASN A 211 -4.06 -13.06 -0.37
C ASN A 211 -5.42 -13.77 -0.38
N LYS A 212 -5.98 -14.05 -1.57
CA LYS A 212 -7.21 -14.86 -1.77
C LYS A 212 -8.35 -14.54 -0.79
N GLY A 213 -8.58 -13.26 -0.50
CA GLY A 213 -9.69 -12.82 0.37
C GLY A 213 -9.43 -12.88 1.87
N THR A 214 -8.20 -13.16 2.31
CA THR A 214 -7.78 -13.25 3.71
C THR A 214 -6.57 -12.36 4.00
N PHE A 215 -6.32 -12.12 5.29
CA PHE A 215 -5.11 -11.44 5.75
C PHE A 215 -4.00 -12.47 6.00
N GLU A 216 -2.85 -12.26 5.37
CA GLU A 216 -1.64 -13.07 5.58
C GLU A 216 -0.81 -12.53 6.74
N GLN A 217 -0.58 -11.22 6.77
CA GLN A 217 0.17 -10.57 7.83
C GLN A 217 -0.31 -9.13 8.03
N VAL A 218 -0.30 -8.66 9.28
CA VAL A 218 -0.54 -7.27 9.65
C VAL A 218 0.64 -6.82 10.52
N GLY A 219 1.29 -5.73 10.14
CA GLY A 219 2.46 -5.21 10.88
C GLY A 219 2.92 -3.85 10.34
N THR A 220 3.92 -3.27 10.98
CA THR A 220 4.63 -2.09 10.46
C THR A 220 5.37 -2.45 9.18
N PRO A 221 5.72 -1.47 8.31
CA PRO A 221 6.56 -1.72 7.14
C PRO A 221 7.83 -2.52 7.45
N GLN A 222 8.51 -2.18 8.54
CA GLN A 222 9.73 -2.88 8.98
C GLN A 222 9.44 -4.34 9.38
N GLU A 223 8.36 -4.61 10.12
CA GLU A 223 7.98 -5.98 10.49
C GLU A 223 7.63 -6.82 9.27
N ILE A 224 6.87 -6.27 8.32
CA ILE A 224 6.48 -6.95 7.08
C ILE A 224 7.71 -7.31 6.24
N TYR A 225 8.67 -6.39 6.14
CA TYR A 225 9.89 -6.57 5.33
C TYR A 225 10.91 -7.50 5.99
N ASN A 226 11.22 -7.26 7.27
CA ASN A 226 12.29 -7.97 7.97
C ASN A 226 11.83 -9.28 8.61
N HIS A 227 10.52 -9.39 8.94
CA HIS A 227 9.94 -10.51 9.67
C HIS A 227 8.69 -11.08 8.98
N PRO A 228 8.79 -11.47 7.69
CA PRO A 228 7.66 -12.08 7.00
C PRO A 228 7.29 -13.41 7.68
N VAL A 229 5.97 -13.56 7.99
CA VAL A 229 5.47 -14.72 8.74
C VAL A 229 5.33 -15.97 7.88
N SER A 230 5.30 -15.83 6.56
CA SER A 230 5.17 -16.93 5.62
C SER A 230 6.05 -16.75 4.39
N ARG A 231 6.32 -17.84 3.69
CA ARG A 231 6.99 -17.81 2.39
C ARG A 231 6.27 -16.91 1.39
N TYR A 232 4.93 -16.91 1.41
CA TYR A 232 4.14 -16.03 0.55
C TYR A 232 4.45 -14.55 0.81
N VAL A 233 4.44 -14.12 2.07
CA VAL A 233 4.74 -12.72 2.41
C VAL A 233 6.18 -12.37 2.05
N ALA A 234 7.14 -13.28 2.30
CA ALA A 234 8.55 -13.10 1.95
C ALA A 234 8.76 -12.91 0.45
N ASP A 235 8.08 -13.70 -0.38
CA ASP A 235 8.15 -13.65 -1.84
C ASP A 235 7.39 -12.45 -2.41
N PHE A 236 6.26 -12.11 -1.81
CA PHE A 236 5.42 -11.02 -2.27
C PHE A 236 6.00 -9.64 -1.95
N ILE A 237 6.77 -9.48 -0.86
CA ILE A 237 7.32 -8.18 -0.40
C ILE A 237 8.80 -8.08 -0.76
N GLY A 238 9.12 -7.31 -1.79
CA GLY A 238 10.49 -7.14 -2.28
C GLY A 238 11.07 -8.44 -2.86
N GLU A 239 12.35 -8.40 -3.19
CA GLU A 239 13.05 -9.59 -3.70
C GLU A 239 13.57 -10.47 -2.56
N MET A 240 13.57 -11.79 -2.77
CA MET A 240 14.01 -12.79 -1.80
C MET A 240 14.68 -13.96 -2.50
N ASN A 241 15.85 -14.39 -2.00
CA ASN A 241 16.46 -15.63 -2.42
C ASN A 241 15.97 -16.77 -1.51
N PHE A 242 15.45 -17.84 -2.10
CA PHE A 242 15.02 -19.05 -1.39
C PHE A 242 16.04 -20.16 -1.62
N ILE A 243 16.82 -20.46 -0.59
CA ILE A 243 17.95 -21.38 -0.63
C ILE A 243 17.55 -22.69 0.07
N PRO A 244 17.35 -23.80 -0.68
CA PRO A 244 17.03 -25.09 -0.10
C PRO A 244 18.20 -25.62 0.74
N MET A 245 17.89 -26.20 1.90
CA MET A 245 18.83 -26.79 2.80
C MET A 245 18.72 -28.32 2.80
N LEU A 246 19.81 -29.01 3.17
CA LEU A 246 19.86 -30.49 3.21
C LEU A 246 18.86 -31.10 4.19
N ASP A 247 18.41 -30.36 5.19
CA ASP A 247 17.45 -30.81 6.20
C ASP A 247 15.98 -30.67 5.76
N GLY A 248 15.73 -30.25 4.49
CA GLY A 248 14.39 -30.02 3.94
C GLY A 248 13.79 -28.66 4.32
N SER A 249 14.55 -27.78 4.99
CA SER A 249 14.16 -26.40 5.23
C SER A 249 14.59 -25.49 4.07
N THR A 250 14.02 -24.28 4.00
CA THR A 250 14.42 -23.25 3.04
C THR A 250 14.86 -22.01 3.79
N LYS A 251 16.10 -21.57 3.57
CA LYS A 251 16.55 -20.24 4.01
C LYS A 251 16.08 -19.18 3.02
N ALA A 252 15.46 -18.13 3.52
CA ALA A 252 15.06 -16.97 2.76
C ALA A 252 15.94 -15.78 3.15
N VAL A 253 16.65 -15.22 2.17
CA VAL A 253 17.67 -14.17 2.36
C VAL A 253 17.39 -13.02 1.41
N ARG A 254 17.38 -11.80 1.92
CA ARG A 254 17.28 -10.59 1.08
C ARG A 254 18.56 -10.39 0.27
N PRO A 255 18.50 -9.88 -0.97
CA PRO A 255 19.68 -9.60 -1.78
C PRO A 255 20.71 -8.70 -1.10
N GLU A 256 20.28 -7.71 -0.31
CA GLU A 256 21.12 -6.80 0.45
C GLU A 256 21.82 -7.44 1.65
N ASN A 257 21.37 -8.60 2.09
CA ASN A 257 21.96 -9.38 3.19
C ASN A 257 22.92 -10.46 2.72
N ILE A 258 23.28 -10.46 1.44
CA ILE A 258 24.26 -11.39 0.87
C ILE A 258 25.51 -10.60 0.52
N SER A 259 26.65 -11.00 1.05
CA SER A 259 27.96 -10.48 0.67
C SER A 259 28.69 -11.42 -0.27
N VAL A 260 29.57 -10.86 -1.11
CA VAL A 260 30.35 -11.59 -2.10
C VAL A 260 31.85 -11.39 -1.86
N SER A 261 32.62 -12.45 -2.06
CA SER A 261 34.10 -12.42 -2.03
C SER A 261 34.70 -13.24 -3.15
N HIS A 262 35.93 -12.90 -3.56
CA HIS A 262 36.66 -13.70 -4.56
C HIS A 262 37.08 -15.07 -4.02
N GLY A 263 37.12 -16.06 -4.89
CA GLY A 263 37.61 -17.39 -4.60
C GLY A 263 36.53 -18.37 -4.20
N THR A 264 36.94 -19.50 -3.68
CA THR A 264 36.07 -20.57 -3.14
C THR A 264 36.18 -20.59 -1.62
N GLY A 265 35.07 -20.61 -0.93
CA GLY A 265 34.98 -20.48 0.54
C GLY A 265 34.17 -21.59 1.19
N LYS A 266 33.60 -21.26 2.38
CA LYS A 266 32.89 -22.25 3.20
C LYS A 266 31.38 -22.23 3.02
N ASP A 267 30.85 -21.16 2.37
CA ASP A 267 29.40 -20.97 2.31
C ASP A 267 28.86 -21.46 0.95
N LEU A 268 28.48 -20.55 0.07
CA LEU A 268 27.86 -20.88 -1.21
C LEU A 268 28.76 -20.40 -2.35
N ASP A 269 29.44 -21.34 -3.02
CA ASP A 269 30.31 -21.04 -4.15
C ASP A 269 29.52 -20.93 -5.45
N GLY A 270 30.02 -20.11 -6.39
CA GLY A 270 29.42 -19.94 -7.69
C GLY A 270 30.24 -19.10 -8.66
N TYR A 271 29.64 -18.76 -9.77
CA TYR A 271 30.25 -17.93 -10.81
C TYR A 271 29.37 -16.72 -11.13
N VAL A 272 29.97 -15.55 -11.25
CA VAL A 272 29.25 -14.33 -11.62
C VAL A 272 28.58 -14.50 -12.98
N ARG A 273 27.27 -14.41 -13.00
CA ARG A 273 26.44 -14.54 -14.21
C ARG A 273 26.22 -13.19 -14.90
N THR A 274 25.73 -12.19 -14.14
CA THR A 274 25.48 -10.82 -14.63
C THR A 274 25.77 -9.80 -13.56
N ILE A 275 26.10 -8.58 -13.99
CA ILE A 275 26.21 -7.40 -13.15
C ILE A 275 25.41 -6.30 -13.87
N MET A 276 24.37 -5.75 -13.26
CA MET A 276 23.45 -4.78 -13.86
C MET A 276 23.30 -3.56 -12.97
N MET A 277 23.54 -2.37 -13.53
CA MET A 277 23.29 -1.10 -12.83
C MET A 277 21.79 -0.76 -12.89
N LEU A 278 21.13 -0.70 -11.76
CA LEU A 278 19.70 -0.41 -11.61
C LEU A 278 19.45 0.95 -10.91
N GLY A 279 20.26 1.94 -11.23
CA GLY A 279 20.18 3.30 -10.69
C GLY A 279 21.03 3.47 -9.43
N HIS A 280 20.44 3.33 -8.26
CA HIS A 280 21.13 3.58 -6.97
C HIS A 280 21.79 2.33 -6.37
N TYR A 281 21.57 1.17 -6.95
CA TYR A 281 22.24 -0.10 -6.57
C TYR A 281 22.60 -0.90 -7.81
N ILE A 282 23.50 -1.86 -7.63
CA ILE A 282 23.91 -2.78 -8.68
C ILE A 282 23.45 -4.18 -8.28
N GLU A 283 22.68 -4.81 -9.16
CA GLU A 283 22.27 -6.19 -9.02
C GLU A 283 23.35 -7.10 -9.61
N MET A 284 23.87 -8.00 -8.81
CA MET A 284 24.71 -9.11 -9.25
C MET A 284 23.90 -10.40 -9.16
N THR A 285 23.98 -11.23 -10.19
CA THR A 285 23.46 -12.59 -10.14
C THR A 285 24.62 -13.58 -10.22
N VAL A 286 24.54 -14.63 -9.41
CA VAL A 286 25.57 -15.68 -9.32
C VAL A 286 24.92 -17.03 -9.61
N ASP A 287 25.51 -17.80 -10.51
CA ASP A 287 25.14 -19.20 -10.75
C ASP A 287 25.80 -20.06 -9.70
N THR A 288 25.01 -20.76 -8.89
CA THR A 288 25.45 -21.65 -7.82
C THR A 288 24.88 -23.07 -8.02
N ASP A 289 25.36 -24.06 -7.28
CA ASP A 289 24.85 -25.42 -7.33
C ASP A 289 23.37 -25.57 -6.95
N ILE A 290 22.83 -24.60 -6.22
CA ILE A 290 21.42 -24.56 -5.79
C ILE A 290 20.54 -23.66 -6.66
N GLY A 291 21.09 -23.06 -7.73
CA GLY A 291 20.40 -22.16 -8.64
C GLY A 291 20.99 -20.75 -8.67
N ILE A 292 20.22 -19.81 -9.23
CA ILE A 292 20.64 -18.42 -9.37
C ILE A 292 20.36 -17.68 -8.06
N VAL A 293 21.40 -17.02 -7.53
CA VAL A 293 21.31 -16.17 -6.36
C VAL A 293 21.51 -14.72 -6.76
N LYS A 294 20.63 -13.82 -6.30
CA LYS A 294 20.70 -12.37 -6.49
C LYS A 294 21.27 -11.69 -5.27
N LEU A 295 22.12 -10.68 -5.46
CA LEU A 295 22.61 -9.82 -4.39
C LEU A 295 22.77 -8.39 -4.89
N TYR A 296 22.77 -7.45 -3.94
CA TYR A 296 23.00 -6.04 -4.23
C TYR A 296 24.39 -5.65 -3.74
N ILE A 297 25.16 -5.03 -4.64
CA ILE A 297 26.51 -4.57 -4.39
C ILE A 297 26.64 -3.08 -4.67
N THR A 298 27.66 -2.46 -4.12
CA THR A 298 28.02 -1.07 -4.40
C THR A 298 28.72 -0.92 -5.75
N ALA A 299 28.84 0.31 -6.26
CA ALA A 299 29.56 0.57 -7.51
C ALA A 299 31.07 0.21 -7.37
N GLU A 300 31.67 0.45 -6.20
CA GLU A 300 33.06 0.14 -5.93
C GLU A 300 33.31 -1.38 -5.92
N GLU A 301 32.39 -2.14 -5.35
CA GLU A 301 32.46 -3.61 -5.36
C GLU A 301 32.29 -4.16 -6.78
N ALA A 302 31.37 -3.59 -7.55
CA ALA A 302 31.11 -4.05 -8.93
C ALA A 302 32.32 -3.96 -9.86
N GLU A 303 33.22 -2.98 -9.66
CA GLU A 303 34.44 -2.83 -10.44
C GLU A 303 35.44 -3.99 -10.22
N GLN A 304 35.31 -4.72 -9.12
CA GLN A 304 36.20 -5.81 -8.74
C GLN A 304 35.81 -7.14 -9.41
N TYR A 305 34.61 -7.25 -9.97
CA TYR A 305 34.06 -8.51 -10.51
C TYR A 305 33.75 -8.43 -11.98
N LYS A 306 33.89 -9.56 -12.67
CA LYS A 306 33.52 -9.72 -14.08
C LYS A 306 32.69 -11.00 -14.24
N LYS A 307 31.92 -11.06 -15.31
CA LYS A 307 31.18 -12.26 -15.68
C LYS A 307 32.14 -13.46 -15.79
N GLY A 308 31.79 -14.55 -15.11
CA GLY A 308 32.56 -15.79 -15.05
C GLY A 308 33.56 -15.87 -13.91
N ASP A 309 33.76 -14.83 -13.13
CA ASP A 309 34.64 -14.87 -11.96
C ASP A 309 34.12 -15.85 -10.92
N PRO A 310 34.99 -16.70 -10.33
CA PRO A 310 34.63 -17.55 -9.21
C PRO A 310 34.46 -16.71 -7.94
N VAL A 311 33.33 -16.90 -7.26
CA VAL A 311 32.99 -16.15 -6.05
C VAL A 311 32.37 -17.05 -4.99
N THR A 312 32.52 -16.63 -3.74
CA THR A 312 31.81 -17.21 -2.59
C THR A 312 30.81 -16.18 -2.06
N LEU A 313 29.58 -16.63 -1.84
CA LEU A 313 28.50 -15.85 -1.24
C LEU A 313 28.38 -16.20 0.25
N THR A 314 28.38 -15.19 1.11
CA THR A 314 28.12 -15.34 2.54
C THR A 314 26.72 -14.82 2.85
N LEU A 315 25.90 -15.70 3.46
CA LEU A 315 24.53 -15.38 3.82
C LEU A 315 24.49 -14.68 5.19
N GLY A 316 24.03 -13.42 5.20
CA GLY A 316 23.78 -12.66 6.42
C GLY A 316 22.45 -13.06 7.09
N ASP A 317 21.66 -12.06 7.53
CA ASP A 317 20.37 -12.30 8.18
C ASP A 317 19.41 -13.04 7.24
N TYR A 318 18.87 -14.16 7.70
CA TYR A 318 17.93 -14.98 6.94
C TYR A 318 16.75 -15.45 7.81
N ARG A 319 15.69 -15.87 7.15
CA ARG A 319 14.56 -16.60 7.75
C ARG A 319 14.55 -18.04 7.27
N THR A 320 14.06 -18.94 8.12
CA THR A 320 13.93 -20.35 7.75
C THR A 320 12.44 -20.70 7.68
N TYR A 321 12.03 -21.30 6.57
CA TYR A 321 10.69 -21.85 6.37
C TYR A 321 10.78 -23.36 6.20
N SER A 322 9.90 -24.11 6.85
CA SER A 322 9.73 -25.55 6.62
C SER A 322 8.78 -25.77 5.44
N ASP A 323 9.07 -26.75 4.59
CA ASP A 323 8.23 -27.07 3.41
C ASP A 323 6.78 -27.47 3.77
N HIS A 324 6.49 -27.76 5.04
CA HIS A 324 5.13 -28.08 5.52
C HIS A 324 4.21 -26.86 5.70
N GLN A 325 4.68 -25.62 5.51
CA GLN A 325 3.83 -24.41 5.59
C GLN A 325 3.24 -23.95 4.24
N SER A 326 3.50 -24.68 3.15
CA SER A 326 2.99 -24.34 1.81
C SER A 326 1.66 -25.01 1.43
N ALA A 327 1.03 -25.77 2.34
CA ALA A 327 -0.24 -26.49 2.09
C ALA A 327 -1.26 -26.21 3.18
N ALA A 328 -1.75 -24.96 3.23
CA ALA A 328 -3.08 -24.67 3.72
C ALA A 328 -3.89 -24.21 2.49
N GLU A 329 -4.64 -25.16 1.94
CA GLU A 329 -5.59 -25.03 0.82
C GLU A 329 -6.65 -23.95 1.04
#